data_7f303b61dfc2dbcd888e25151b13bcb5
#
_entry.id   7f303b61dfc2dbcd888e25151b13bcb5
#
_cell.length_a   1.000
_cell.length_b   1.000
_cell.length_c   1.000
_cell.angle_alpha   90.00
_cell.angle_beta   90.00
_cell.angle_gamma   90.00
#
_symmetry.space_group_name_H-M   'P 1'
#
loop_
_entity.id
_entity.type
_entity.pdbx_description
1 polymer ?
#
loop_
_entity_poly.entity_id
_entity_poly.type
_entity_poly.pdbx_seq_one_letter_code
_entity_poly.pdbx_strand_id
1 'polypeptide(L)'
;VQKGRKAMLQETWATVTYGLYDNRKIRRLKKFPPALVENRMLFETNDDFTDNGRALFDYLIEKGYNKKYEIVWLVHEPSKYKEYQFENVKFVQNFKKGSTIRRAEAYKYALTSKYIFYTQAFNWIGMSRRNQLFIDLWHGCGYKANKNGRKVFFDYCLVPGDIFIKTKMEFFGCTSKKLLSFGYPRYDMMLKGSERADEYKKKLLKETDSEKLILWMPTYRHASSERLNEETLNNEFNIPIIDDADKLLELNKFCKENHILI
;
A
#
# COMPACT_ATOMS: atom_id res chain seq x y z
N VAL A 1 -1.88 -22.10 22.89
CA VAL A 1 -1.24 -21.84 24.17
C VAL A 1 -1.95 -20.68 24.82
N GLN A 2 -2.78 -20.94 25.85
CA GLN A 2 -3.47 -19.89 26.61
C GLN A 2 -2.42 -19.06 27.37
N LYS A 3 -2.29 -17.78 27.01
CA LYS A 3 -1.52 -16.82 27.80
C LYS A 3 -2.16 -16.71 29.18
N GLY A 4 -1.41 -16.92 30.25
CA GLY A 4 -1.92 -16.85 31.62
C GLY A 4 -2.53 -15.46 31.92
N ARG A 5 -3.57 -15.40 32.77
CA ARG A 5 -4.28 -14.16 33.17
C ARG A 5 -3.35 -12.99 33.53
N LYS A 6 -2.21 -13.28 34.13
CA LYS A 6 -1.21 -12.28 34.52
C LYS A 6 -0.52 -11.59 33.32
N ALA A 7 -0.19 -12.36 32.27
CA ALA A 7 0.38 -11.83 31.03
C ALA A 7 -0.65 -10.97 30.27
N MET A 8 -1.91 -11.39 30.27
CA MET A 8 -3.00 -10.65 29.64
C MET A 8 -3.27 -9.30 30.33
N LEU A 9 -3.23 -9.27 31.66
CA LEU A 9 -3.35 -8.03 32.43
C LEU A 9 -2.17 -7.08 32.21
N GLN A 10 -0.94 -7.59 32.12
CA GLN A 10 0.24 -6.79 31.83
C GLN A 10 0.21 -6.19 30.41
N GLU A 11 -0.22 -6.97 29.41
CA GLU A 11 -0.43 -6.45 28.04
C GLU A 11 -1.52 -5.38 27.99
N THR A 12 -2.61 -5.57 28.73
CA THR A 12 -3.71 -4.58 28.80
C THR A 12 -3.25 -3.29 29.48
N TRP A 13 -2.53 -3.37 30.60
CA TRP A 13 -1.96 -2.20 31.29
C TRP A 13 -0.93 -1.45 30.43
N ALA A 14 -0.03 -2.16 29.78
CA ALA A 14 0.92 -1.56 28.85
C ALA A 14 0.18 -0.87 27.70
N THR A 15 -0.89 -1.46 27.18
CA THR A 15 -1.70 -0.89 26.10
C THR A 15 -2.35 0.42 26.53
N VAL A 16 -2.95 0.46 27.71
CA VAL A 16 -3.62 1.66 28.24
C VAL A 16 -2.61 2.78 28.54
N THR A 17 -1.50 2.46 29.20
CA THR A 17 -0.48 3.46 29.56
C THR A 17 0.22 4.06 28.33
N TYR A 18 0.59 3.25 27.34
CA TYR A 18 1.17 3.73 26.08
C TYR A 18 0.16 4.55 25.26
N GLY A 19 -1.09 4.12 25.20
CA GLY A 19 -2.15 4.89 24.53
C GLY A 19 -2.37 6.27 25.16
N LEU A 20 -2.37 6.37 26.49
CA LEU A 20 -2.48 7.64 27.19
C LEU A 20 -1.27 8.55 26.96
N TYR A 21 -0.06 7.99 26.94
CA TYR A 21 1.18 8.72 26.68
C TYR A 21 1.22 9.31 25.27
N ASP A 22 0.94 8.50 24.26
CA ASP A 22 0.89 8.96 22.87
C ASP A 22 -0.19 10.02 22.68
N ASN A 23 -1.37 9.87 23.28
CA ASN A 23 -2.43 10.87 23.24
C ASN A 23 -2.03 12.21 23.87
N ARG A 24 -1.32 12.21 25.01
CA ARG A 24 -0.81 13.44 25.62
C ARG A 24 0.21 14.14 24.71
N LYS A 25 1.16 13.40 24.14
CA LYS A 25 2.12 13.94 23.18
C LYS A 25 1.43 14.49 21.93
N ILE A 26 0.49 13.77 21.37
CA ILE A 26 -0.31 14.21 20.21
C ILE A 26 -1.05 15.51 20.52
N ARG A 27 -1.70 15.62 21.69
CA ARG A 27 -2.36 16.87 22.12
C ARG A 27 -1.38 18.04 22.20
N ARG A 28 -0.17 17.82 22.75
CA ARG A 28 0.89 18.83 22.81
C ARG A 28 1.35 19.26 21.42
N LEU A 29 1.57 18.30 20.51
CA LEU A 29 1.94 18.58 19.13
C LEU A 29 0.86 19.34 18.36
N LYS A 30 -0.42 19.09 18.66
CA LYS A 30 -1.55 19.88 18.11
C LYS A 30 -1.51 21.32 18.58
N LYS A 31 -1.26 21.53 19.87
CA LYS A 31 -1.27 22.88 20.49
C LYS A 31 -0.03 23.67 20.09
N PHE A 32 1.12 23.01 20.00
CA PHE A 32 2.43 23.61 19.70
C PHE A 32 3.11 22.79 18.59
N PRO A 33 2.66 22.95 17.34
CA PRO A 33 3.20 22.18 16.22
C PRO A 33 4.64 22.62 15.91
N PRO A 34 5.57 21.65 15.76
CA PRO A 34 6.94 21.96 15.33
C PRO A 34 6.98 22.59 13.94
N ALA A 35 8.07 23.24 13.60
CA ALA A 35 8.27 23.81 12.26
C ALA A 35 8.14 22.75 11.17
N LEU A 36 7.70 23.16 9.99
CA LEU A 36 7.71 22.33 8.79
C LEU A 36 9.15 22.09 8.36
N VAL A 37 9.47 20.89 7.93
CA VAL A 37 10.77 20.52 7.38
C VAL A 37 10.63 20.44 5.85
N GLU A 38 11.16 21.46 5.18
CA GLU A 38 10.98 21.68 3.74
C GLU A 38 11.57 20.56 2.86
N ASN A 39 12.60 19.88 3.35
CA ASN A 39 13.27 18.79 2.66
C ASN A 39 12.89 17.41 3.23
N ARG A 40 11.67 17.21 3.71
CA ARG A 40 11.19 15.93 4.19
C ARG A 40 10.05 15.39 3.35
N MET A 41 10.20 14.14 2.95
CA MET A 41 9.20 13.31 2.29
C MET A 41 8.65 12.27 3.27
N LEU A 42 7.34 12.13 3.35
CA LEU A 42 6.65 11.12 4.14
C LEU A 42 5.90 10.18 3.20
N PHE A 43 6.03 8.89 3.45
CA PHE A 43 5.35 7.85 2.69
C PHE A 43 4.44 7.01 3.60
N GLU A 44 3.24 6.71 3.11
CA GLU A 44 2.31 5.75 3.70
C GLU A 44 1.58 5.00 2.59
N THR A 45 1.61 3.68 2.61
CA THR A 45 0.89 2.83 1.67
C THR A 45 -0.15 1.98 2.40
N ASN A 46 -1.15 1.47 1.69
CA ASN A 46 -2.21 0.67 2.30
C ASN A 46 -1.64 -0.56 3.02
N ASP A 47 -0.79 -1.31 2.32
CA ASP A 47 0.08 -2.31 2.92
C ASP A 47 1.47 -1.71 3.08
N ASP A 48 2.16 -2.07 4.17
CA ASP A 48 3.44 -1.47 4.51
C ASP A 48 4.47 -1.63 3.40
N PHE A 49 5.08 -0.51 2.97
CA PHE A 49 6.22 -0.48 2.07
C PHE A 49 6.00 -1.21 0.73
N THR A 50 4.86 -0.96 0.10
CA THR A 50 4.42 -1.62 -1.13
C THR A 50 3.98 -0.64 -2.21
N ASP A 51 3.47 -1.18 -3.32
CA ASP A 51 2.75 -0.47 -4.38
C ASP A 51 3.56 0.68 -5.02
N ASN A 52 2.87 1.69 -5.50
CA ASN A 52 3.45 2.88 -6.12
C ASN A 52 4.40 3.65 -5.19
N GLY A 53 4.13 3.62 -3.87
CA GLY A 53 5.00 4.22 -2.87
C GLY A 53 6.38 3.57 -2.86
N ARG A 54 6.43 2.23 -2.89
CA ARG A 54 7.69 1.48 -2.93
C ARG A 54 8.45 1.71 -4.23
N ALA A 55 7.79 1.67 -5.36
CA ALA A 55 8.43 1.90 -6.65
C ALA A 55 9.03 3.31 -6.76
N LEU A 56 8.30 4.33 -6.27
CA LEU A 56 8.82 5.69 -6.20
C LEU A 56 10.02 5.80 -5.25
N PHE A 57 9.96 5.15 -4.10
CA PHE A 57 11.07 5.12 -3.14
C PHE A 57 12.33 4.51 -3.75
N ASP A 58 12.22 3.36 -4.41
CA ASP A 58 13.37 2.69 -5.04
C ASP A 58 14.02 3.61 -6.10
N TYR A 59 13.22 4.32 -6.90
CA TYR A 59 13.71 5.34 -7.83
C TYR A 59 14.41 6.50 -7.11
N LEU A 60 13.84 7.02 -6.03
CA LEU A 60 14.44 8.12 -5.28
C LEU A 60 15.80 7.73 -4.68
N ILE A 61 15.94 6.49 -4.20
CA ILE A 61 17.21 5.96 -3.70
C ILE A 61 18.21 5.81 -4.85
N GLU A 62 17.81 5.18 -5.97
CA GLU A 62 18.66 5.03 -7.17
C GLU A 62 19.22 6.38 -7.64
N LYS A 63 18.40 7.42 -7.65
CA LYS A 63 18.81 8.78 -8.06
C LYS A 63 19.46 9.62 -6.96
N GLY A 64 19.69 9.06 -5.77
CA GLY A 64 20.36 9.72 -4.66
C GLY A 64 19.59 10.88 -4.02
N TYR A 65 18.24 10.90 -4.16
CA TYR A 65 17.41 11.94 -3.55
C TYR A 65 17.47 11.93 -2.03
N ASN A 66 17.74 10.77 -1.41
CA ASN A 66 17.93 10.64 0.01
C ASN A 66 19.12 11.45 0.55
N LYS A 67 20.08 11.87 -0.29
CA LYS A 67 21.17 12.77 0.11
C LYS A 67 20.69 14.21 0.32
N LYS A 68 19.57 14.59 -0.28
CA LYS A 68 18.98 15.95 -0.20
C LYS A 68 17.73 15.99 0.65
N TYR A 69 17.01 14.87 0.76
CA TYR A 69 15.74 14.77 1.43
C TYR A 69 15.78 13.70 2.51
N GLU A 70 15.21 14.00 3.67
CA GLU A 70 14.88 12.97 4.65
C GLU A 70 13.61 12.24 4.17
N ILE A 71 13.71 10.93 3.99
CA ILE A 71 12.62 10.06 3.55
C ILE A 71 12.13 9.25 4.75
N VAL A 72 10.86 9.42 5.11
CA VAL A 72 10.25 8.76 6.25
C VAL A 72 9.10 7.88 5.78
N TRP A 73 9.13 6.61 6.16
CA TRP A 73 8.06 5.67 5.93
C TRP A 73 7.25 5.44 7.21
N LEU A 74 5.94 5.59 7.14
CA LEU A 74 5.02 5.16 8.18
C LEU A 74 4.59 3.72 7.92
N VAL A 75 4.94 2.82 8.83
CA VAL A 75 4.73 1.37 8.70
C VAL A 75 4.23 0.79 10.02
N HIS A 76 3.59 -0.39 9.98
CA HIS A 76 3.14 -1.07 11.19
C HIS A 76 4.31 -1.68 11.97
N GLU A 77 5.31 -2.22 11.27
CA GLU A 77 6.40 -2.96 11.89
C GLU A 77 7.77 -2.58 11.30
N PRO A 78 8.41 -1.48 11.81
CA PRO A 78 9.68 -0.97 11.29
C PRO A 78 10.83 -1.99 11.31
N SER A 79 10.78 -2.95 12.23
CA SER A 79 11.81 -3.99 12.35
C SER A 79 11.97 -4.89 11.12
N LYS A 80 10.94 -4.95 10.26
CA LYS A 80 10.97 -5.72 9.00
C LYS A 80 11.82 -5.07 7.90
N TYR A 81 12.18 -3.80 8.05
CA TYR A 81 12.83 -2.99 7.00
C TYR A 81 14.24 -2.58 7.36
N LYS A 82 14.92 -3.34 8.21
CA LYS A 82 16.31 -3.07 8.65
C LYS A 82 17.32 -3.10 7.51
N GLU A 83 17.05 -3.84 6.46
CA GLU A 83 17.89 -3.91 5.26
C GLU A 83 17.85 -2.64 4.41
N TYR A 84 16.84 -1.78 4.59
CA TYR A 84 16.67 -0.51 3.86
C TYR A 84 17.25 0.69 4.64
N GLN A 85 18.35 0.48 5.38
CA GLN A 85 19.04 1.53 6.13
C GLN A 85 19.93 2.37 5.20
N PHE A 86 19.30 3.21 4.40
CA PHE A 86 20.01 4.23 3.62
C PHE A 86 20.19 5.51 4.44
N GLU A 87 21.18 6.31 4.07
CA GLU A 87 21.35 7.66 4.63
C GLU A 87 20.05 8.46 4.51
N ASN A 88 19.66 9.17 5.58
CA ASN A 88 18.44 9.98 5.67
C ASN A 88 17.11 9.23 5.41
N VAL A 89 17.09 7.91 5.54
CA VAL A 89 15.88 7.08 5.44
C VAL A 89 15.49 6.56 6.82
N LYS A 90 14.20 6.65 7.15
CA LYS A 90 13.66 6.19 8.43
C LYS A 90 12.35 5.44 8.23
N PHE A 91 12.18 4.34 8.97
CA PHE A 91 10.93 3.62 9.12
C PHE A 91 10.37 3.87 10.52
N VAL A 92 9.16 4.40 10.60
CA VAL A 92 8.53 4.84 11.85
C VAL A 92 7.21 4.11 12.03
N GLN A 93 6.98 3.60 13.23
CA GLN A 93 5.75 2.90 13.54
C GLN A 93 4.56 3.86 13.53
N ASN A 94 3.56 3.60 12.66
CA ASN A 94 2.35 4.41 12.53
C ASN A 94 1.35 4.17 13.66
N PHE A 95 1.02 2.90 13.95
CA PHE A 95 0.10 2.48 14.98
C PHE A 95 0.77 1.52 15.96
N LYS A 96 0.23 1.42 17.15
CA LYS A 96 0.63 0.37 18.09
C LYS A 96 0.25 -0.99 17.51
N LYS A 97 1.15 -1.98 17.60
CA LYS A 97 0.91 -3.35 17.10
C LYS A 97 -0.44 -3.90 17.58
N GLY A 98 -1.23 -4.40 16.65
CA GLY A 98 -2.56 -4.96 16.93
C GLY A 98 -3.62 -3.96 17.41
N SER A 99 -3.43 -2.66 17.16
CA SER A 99 -4.38 -1.63 17.56
C SER A 99 -4.43 -0.45 16.58
N THR A 100 -5.46 0.39 16.70
CA THR A 100 -5.62 1.65 15.96
C THR A 100 -5.03 2.86 16.72
N ILE A 101 -4.29 2.63 17.82
CA ILE A 101 -3.69 3.71 18.61
C ILE A 101 -2.52 4.30 17.84
N ARG A 102 -2.64 5.56 17.47
CA ARG A 102 -1.63 6.31 16.71
C ARG A 102 -0.40 6.59 17.55
N ARG A 103 0.79 6.43 16.94
CA ARG A 103 2.05 6.78 17.60
C ARG A 103 2.32 8.27 17.49
N ALA A 104 2.76 8.87 18.59
CA ALA A 104 3.06 10.31 18.63
C ALA A 104 4.24 10.69 17.71
N GLU A 105 5.18 9.79 17.50
CA GLU A 105 6.29 9.99 16.58
C GLU A 105 5.81 10.07 15.13
N ALA A 106 4.99 9.12 14.68
CA ALA A 106 4.37 9.16 13.36
C ALA A 106 3.54 10.44 13.17
N TYR A 107 2.80 10.84 14.19
CA TYR A 107 2.05 12.09 14.19
C TYR A 107 2.95 13.32 13.99
N LYS A 108 4.12 13.34 14.66
CA LYS A 108 5.11 14.42 14.48
C LYS A 108 5.58 14.49 13.03
N TYR A 109 5.91 13.34 12.41
CA TYR A 109 6.32 13.31 11.01
C TYR A 109 5.19 13.72 10.06
N ALA A 110 3.96 13.28 10.30
CA ALA A 110 2.80 13.72 9.53
C ALA A 110 2.60 15.24 9.59
N LEU A 111 2.83 15.87 10.75
CA LEU A 111 2.73 17.33 10.92
C LEU A 111 3.89 18.11 10.28
N THR A 112 5.06 17.53 10.18
CA THR A 112 6.28 18.29 9.86
C THR A 112 6.87 17.99 8.50
N SER A 113 6.36 17.01 7.75
CA SER A 113 6.83 16.69 6.41
C SER A 113 6.23 17.63 5.37
N LYS A 114 7.06 18.16 4.48
CA LYS A 114 6.63 19.03 3.38
C LYS A 114 5.86 18.26 2.32
N TYR A 115 6.38 17.11 1.91
CA TYR A 115 5.81 16.26 0.86
C TYR A 115 5.24 15.00 1.49
N ILE A 116 4.01 14.67 1.18
CA ILE A 116 3.31 13.51 1.70
C ILE A 116 2.82 12.68 0.53
N PHE A 117 3.38 11.49 0.38
CA PHE A 117 3.05 10.51 -0.64
C PHE A 117 2.27 9.36 -0.02
N TYR A 118 1.14 9.01 -0.60
CA TYR A 118 0.33 7.89 -0.11
C TYR A 118 -0.42 7.20 -1.25
N THR A 119 -0.94 6.01 -0.98
CA THR A 119 -1.76 5.25 -1.91
C THR A 119 -3.14 5.01 -1.30
N GLN A 120 -4.21 5.45 -1.90
CA GLN A 120 -5.60 5.21 -1.50
C GLN A 120 -6.13 6.10 -0.36
N ALA A 121 -5.55 6.06 0.83
CA ALA A 121 -5.97 6.88 1.97
C ALA A 121 -4.77 7.23 2.85
N PHE A 122 -4.75 8.45 3.34
CA PHE A 122 -3.76 8.90 4.31
C PHE A 122 -4.42 9.00 5.69
N ASN A 123 -3.95 8.20 6.63
CA ASN A 123 -4.57 8.05 7.96
C ASN A 123 -4.49 9.30 8.84
N TRP A 124 -3.73 10.31 8.42
CA TRP A 124 -3.39 11.52 9.17
C TRP A 124 -3.98 12.80 8.55
N ILE A 125 -4.88 12.69 7.58
CA ILE A 125 -5.44 13.83 6.82
C ILE A 125 -6.01 14.92 7.73
N GLY A 126 -6.75 14.56 8.77
CA GLY A 126 -7.30 15.53 9.73
C GLY A 126 -6.25 16.31 10.54
N MET A 127 -4.97 16.09 10.26
CA MET A 127 -3.83 16.66 10.95
C MET A 127 -2.94 17.47 9.99
N SER A 128 -3.42 17.70 8.76
CA SER A 128 -2.71 18.46 7.75
C SER A 128 -2.50 19.91 8.15
N ARG A 129 -1.42 20.49 7.67
CA ARG A 129 -1.06 21.89 7.90
C ARG A 129 -1.01 22.64 6.59
N ARG A 130 -1.18 23.95 6.66
CA ARG A 130 -0.93 24.84 5.53
C ARG A 130 0.51 24.66 5.03
N ASN A 131 0.72 24.68 3.72
CA ASN A 131 2.00 24.52 3.03
C ASN A 131 2.59 23.10 2.99
N GLN A 132 1.87 22.07 3.40
CA GLN A 132 2.20 20.69 3.05
C GLN A 132 1.66 20.37 1.66
N LEU A 133 2.32 19.47 0.94
CA LEU A 133 1.91 18.99 -0.37
C LEU A 133 1.52 17.51 -0.28
N PHE A 134 0.26 17.22 -0.57
CA PHE A 134 -0.31 15.88 -0.51
C PHE A 134 -0.41 15.30 -1.93
N ILE A 135 0.28 14.21 -2.18
CA ILE A 135 0.35 13.54 -3.47
C ILE A 135 -0.17 12.11 -3.31
N ASP A 136 -1.35 11.86 -3.85
CA ASP A 136 -1.92 10.53 -3.91
C ASP A 136 -1.33 9.79 -5.13
N LEU A 137 -0.53 8.77 -4.86
CA LEU A 137 0.05 7.92 -5.90
C LEU A 137 -0.96 6.94 -6.46
N TRP A 138 -2.14 6.84 -5.81
CA TRP A 138 -3.22 5.93 -6.11
C TRP A 138 -2.75 4.46 -6.21
N HIS A 139 -3.63 3.56 -6.63
CA HIS A 139 -3.33 2.12 -6.62
C HIS A 139 -3.84 1.36 -7.85
N GLY A 140 -4.46 2.03 -8.82
CA GLY A 140 -4.94 1.37 -10.03
C GLY A 140 -5.79 2.23 -10.96
N CYS A 141 -5.93 1.79 -12.19
CA CYS A 141 -6.65 2.56 -13.22
C CYS A 141 -8.17 2.52 -13.07
N GLY A 142 -8.77 1.59 -12.38
CA GLY A 142 -10.20 1.45 -12.08
C GLY A 142 -11.19 2.16 -13.01
N TYR A 143 -12.01 1.39 -13.69
CA TYR A 143 -13.05 1.91 -14.59
C TYR A 143 -14.40 2.15 -13.90
N LYS A 144 -14.50 1.83 -12.62
CA LYS A 144 -15.77 1.93 -11.88
C LYS A 144 -16.14 3.39 -11.69
N ALA A 145 -17.32 3.77 -12.16
CA ALA A 145 -17.92 5.05 -11.82
C ALA A 145 -18.30 5.09 -10.35
N ASN A 146 -18.02 6.20 -9.68
CA ASN A 146 -18.51 6.46 -8.34
C ASN A 146 -19.64 7.48 -8.39
N LYS A 147 -20.88 7.03 -8.29
CA LYS A 147 -22.08 7.90 -8.35
C LYS A 147 -22.15 8.93 -7.22
N ASN A 148 -21.43 8.72 -6.12
CA ASN A 148 -21.54 9.54 -4.91
C ASN A 148 -20.34 10.47 -4.67
N GLY A 149 -19.38 10.54 -5.60
CA GLY A 149 -18.18 11.37 -5.50
C GLY A 149 -17.42 11.13 -4.17
N ARG A 150 -16.32 10.44 -4.17
CA ARG A 150 -15.52 10.27 -2.95
C ARG A 150 -14.78 11.57 -2.69
N LYS A 151 -15.10 12.28 -1.60
CA LYS A 151 -14.28 13.42 -1.19
C LYS A 151 -12.89 12.90 -0.82
N VAL A 152 -11.91 13.16 -1.66
CA VAL A 152 -10.51 12.78 -1.45
C VAL A 152 -9.72 14.03 -1.15
N PHE A 153 -8.79 13.89 -0.23
CA PHE A 153 -7.92 14.98 0.16
C PHE A 153 -6.55 14.79 -0.47
N PHE A 154 -6.27 15.52 -1.51
CA PHE A 154 -4.95 15.61 -2.15
C PHE A 154 -4.79 16.97 -2.85
N ASP A 155 -3.56 17.41 -2.99
CA ASP A 155 -3.21 18.48 -3.90
C ASP A 155 -3.08 17.94 -5.31
N TYR A 156 -2.39 16.81 -5.47
CA TYR A 156 -2.24 16.07 -6.72
C TYR A 156 -2.52 14.58 -6.57
N CYS A 157 -3.03 13.98 -7.64
CA CYS A 157 -3.21 12.53 -7.73
C CYS A 157 -2.68 12.02 -9.07
N LEU A 158 -1.95 10.91 -9.06
CA LEU A 158 -1.51 10.26 -10.28
C LEU A 158 -2.66 9.54 -10.98
N VAL A 159 -2.65 9.63 -12.30
CA VAL A 159 -3.54 8.86 -13.18
C VAL A 159 -2.71 8.16 -14.27
N PRO A 160 -3.20 7.00 -14.78
CA PRO A 160 -2.38 6.17 -15.69
C PRO A 160 -2.15 6.79 -17.06
N GLY A 161 -2.92 7.80 -17.45
CA GLY A 161 -2.81 8.50 -18.71
C GLY A 161 -3.99 9.44 -18.95
N ASP A 162 -3.92 10.26 -19.98
CA ASP A 162 -4.89 11.33 -20.26
C ASP A 162 -6.32 10.84 -20.46
N ILE A 163 -6.49 9.68 -21.04
CA ILE A 163 -7.83 9.06 -21.26
C ILE A 163 -8.59 8.83 -19.95
N PHE A 164 -7.90 8.72 -18.81
CA PHE A 164 -8.50 8.52 -17.51
C PHE A 164 -8.84 9.82 -16.77
N ILE A 165 -8.40 10.97 -17.24
CA ILE A 165 -8.61 12.27 -16.55
C ILE A 165 -10.09 12.51 -16.30
N LYS A 166 -10.94 12.41 -17.33
CA LYS A 166 -12.38 12.65 -17.19
C LYS A 166 -13.01 11.73 -16.15
N THR A 167 -12.77 10.42 -16.26
CA THR A 167 -13.30 9.42 -15.32
C THR A 167 -12.83 9.67 -13.89
N LYS A 168 -11.56 10.07 -13.72
CA LYS A 168 -11.00 10.34 -12.39
C LYS A 168 -11.49 11.68 -11.81
N MET A 169 -11.74 12.68 -12.62
CA MET A 169 -12.40 13.91 -12.18
C MET A 169 -13.79 13.61 -11.59
N GLU A 170 -14.59 12.80 -12.29
CA GLU A 170 -15.90 12.38 -11.82
C GLU A 170 -15.80 11.52 -10.55
N PHE A 171 -14.86 10.57 -10.53
CA PHE A 171 -14.65 9.66 -9.40
C PHE A 171 -14.23 10.40 -8.12
N PHE A 172 -13.32 11.36 -8.23
CA PHE A 172 -12.79 12.10 -7.09
C PHE A 172 -13.53 13.42 -6.80
N GLY A 173 -14.41 13.87 -7.69
CA GLY A 173 -15.07 15.17 -7.57
C GLY A 173 -14.06 16.32 -7.60
N CYS A 174 -13.03 16.24 -8.43
CA CYS A 174 -11.96 17.24 -8.52
C CYS A 174 -11.79 17.81 -9.92
N THR A 175 -10.97 18.83 -10.07
CA THR A 175 -10.61 19.40 -11.37
C THR A 175 -9.42 18.68 -12.00
N SER A 176 -9.28 18.76 -13.34
CA SER A 176 -8.15 18.18 -14.07
C SER A 176 -6.79 18.69 -13.60
N LYS A 177 -6.70 19.92 -13.09
CA LYS A 177 -5.47 20.53 -12.57
C LYS A 177 -4.85 19.76 -11.41
N LYS A 178 -5.64 18.92 -10.71
CA LYS A 178 -5.18 18.07 -9.63
C LYS A 178 -4.71 16.69 -10.08
N LEU A 179 -4.91 16.34 -11.34
CA LEU A 179 -4.59 15.03 -11.89
C LEU A 179 -3.32 15.09 -12.75
N LEU A 180 -2.36 14.25 -12.43
CA LEU A 180 -1.07 14.14 -13.12
C LEU A 180 -1.06 12.84 -13.93
N SER A 181 -1.10 12.96 -15.26
CA SER A 181 -1.15 11.82 -16.18
C SER A 181 0.25 11.26 -16.50
N PHE A 182 1.03 10.98 -15.47
CA PHE A 182 2.39 10.46 -15.59
C PHE A 182 2.50 8.95 -15.56
N GLY A 183 1.37 8.24 -15.45
CA GLY A 183 1.37 6.82 -15.14
C GLY A 183 1.58 6.55 -13.65
N TYR A 184 1.85 5.31 -13.33
CA TYR A 184 2.12 4.89 -11.95
C TYR A 184 3.57 4.40 -11.82
N PRO A 185 4.29 4.78 -10.75
CA PRO A 185 5.70 4.41 -10.57
C PRO A 185 5.97 2.90 -10.70
N ARG A 186 5.06 2.05 -10.23
CA ARG A 186 5.21 0.59 -10.33
C ARG A 186 5.18 0.06 -11.77
N TYR A 187 4.66 0.83 -12.74
CA TYR A 187 4.68 0.41 -14.15
C TYR A 187 6.09 0.36 -14.72
N ASP A 188 6.98 1.22 -14.24
CA ASP A 188 8.38 1.19 -14.64
C ASP A 188 9.05 -0.15 -14.30
N MET A 189 8.71 -0.74 -13.14
CA MET A 189 9.20 -2.06 -12.74
C MET A 189 8.69 -3.17 -13.68
N MET A 190 7.46 -3.04 -14.16
CA MET A 190 6.88 -4.00 -15.12
C MET A 190 7.52 -3.88 -16.49
N LEU A 191 7.86 -2.66 -16.93
CA LEU A 191 8.42 -2.39 -18.26
C LEU A 191 9.92 -2.70 -18.34
N LYS A 192 10.67 -2.40 -17.28
CA LYS A 192 12.13 -2.62 -17.25
C LYS A 192 12.50 -4.09 -17.11
N GLY A 193 11.57 -4.93 -16.65
CA GLY A 193 11.88 -6.32 -16.27
C GLY A 193 12.76 -6.40 -15.03
N SER A 194 13.17 -7.60 -14.68
CA SER A 194 14.05 -7.85 -13.54
C SER A 194 14.78 -9.15 -13.77
N GLU A 195 16.12 -9.15 -13.74
CA GLU A 195 16.93 -10.37 -13.81
C GLU A 195 16.47 -11.42 -12.79
N ARG A 196 16.19 -10.97 -11.56
CA ARG A 196 15.66 -11.84 -10.51
C ARG A 196 14.31 -12.46 -10.88
N ALA A 197 13.41 -11.71 -11.55
CA ALA A 197 12.13 -12.25 -12.02
C ALA A 197 12.33 -13.28 -13.13
N ASP A 198 13.27 -13.04 -14.03
CA ASP A 198 13.60 -13.95 -15.11
C ASP A 198 14.23 -15.24 -14.59
N GLU A 199 15.15 -15.13 -13.62
CA GLU A 199 15.72 -16.30 -12.94
C GLU A 199 14.66 -17.12 -12.21
N TYR A 200 13.75 -16.45 -11.49
CA TYR A 200 12.65 -17.11 -10.79
C TYR A 200 11.70 -17.81 -11.77
N LYS A 201 11.35 -17.15 -12.88
CA LYS A 201 10.55 -17.76 -13.95
C LYS A 201 11.23 -19.00 -14.51
N LYS A 202 12.52 -18.93 -14.85
CA LYS A 202 13.30 -20.07 -15.36
C LYS A 202 13.30 -21.23 -14.36
N LYS A 203 13.49 -20.91 -13.07
CA LYS A 203 13.45 -21.90 -12.00
C LYS A 203 12.07 -22.59 -11.92
N LEU A 204 10.98 -21.83 -11.87
CA LEU A 204 9.62 -22.37 -11.83
C LEU A 204 9.31 -23.29 -13.02
N LEU A 205 9.60 -22.83 -14.23
CA LEU A 205 9.36 -23.62 -15.44
C LEU A 205 10.14 -24.94 -15.43
N LYS A 206 11.40 -24.90 -14.97
CA LYS A 206 12.23 -26.10 -14.84
C LYS A 206 11.69 -27.06 -13.76
N GLU A 207 11.31 -26.56 -12.60
CA GLU A 207 10.80 -27.39 -11.51
C GLU A 207 9.46 -28.06 -11.82
N THR A 208 8.67 -27.47 -12.71
CA THR A 208 7.34 -27.97 -13.09
C THR A 208 7.32 -28.67 -14.46
N ASP A 209 8.47 -28.87 -15.09
CA ASP A 209 8.57 -29.39 -16.44
C ASP A 209 7.66 -28.70 -17.46
N SER A 210 7.63 -27.34 -17.34
CA SER A 210 6.77 -26.48 -18.15
C SER A 210 7.58 -25.55 -19.05
N GLU A 211 7.02 -25.19 -20.19
CA GLU A 211 7.60 -24.25 -21.15
C GLU A 211 6.93 -22.91 -21.13
N LYS A 212 5.68 -22.86 -20.71
CA LYS A 212 4.83 -21.66 -20.70
C LYS A 212 4.34 -21.36 -19.29
N LEU A 213 4.35 -20.08 -18.93
CA LEU A 213 3.79 -19.58 -17.68
C LEU A 213 2.60 -18.67 -18.00
N ILE A 214 1.44 -19.00 -17.43
CA ILE A 214 0.23 -18.19 -17.50
C ILE A 214 -0.04 -17.61 -16.10
N LEU A 215 -0.10 -16.30 -15.98
CA LEU A 215 -0.53 -15.64 -14.76
C LEU A 215 -2.04 -15.41 -14.82
N TRP A 216 -2.77 -16.12 -13.97
CA TRP A 216 -4.19 -15.93 -13.83
C TRP A 216 -4.51 -15.05 -12.60
N MET A 217 -5.09 -13.89 -12.82
CA MET A 217 -5.50 -12.95 -11.80
C MET A 217 -7.03 -12.74 -11.83
N PRO A 218 -7.82 -13.66 -11.29
CA PRO A 218 -9.27 -13.50 -11.24
C PRO A 218 -9.67 -12.37 -10.30
N THR A 219 -10.90 -11.89 -10.43
CA THR A 219 -11.46 -10.89 -9.50
C THR A 219 -11.39 -11.43 -8.07
N TYR A 220 -10.77 -10.64 -7.18
CA TYR A 220 -10.70 -10.96 -5.76
C TYR A 220 -12.12 -11.08 -5.16
N ARG A 221 -12.41 -12.22 -4.54
CA ARG A 221 -13.75 -12.58 -4.07
C ARG A 221 -13.92 -12.56 -2.56
N HIS A 222 -12.84 -12.48 -1.78
CA HIS A 222 -12.88 -12.32 -0.33
C HIS A 222 -12.98 -10.83 0.03
N ALA A 223 -14.14 -10.22 -0.13
CA ALA A 223 -14.36 -8.86 0.33
C ALA A 223 -15.13 -8.89 1.66
N SER A 224 -14.77 -7.97 2.55
CA SER A 224 -15.47 -7.75 3.82
C SER A 224 -16.89 -7.17 3.65
N SER A 225 -17.34 -6.89 2.42
CA SER A 225 -18.67 -6.39 2.14
C SER A 225 -19.62 -7.53 1.74
N GLU A 226 -20.76 -7.61 2.37
CA GLU A 226 -21.83 -8.60 2.11
C GLU A 226 -22.23 -8.70 0.63
N ARG A 227 -22.05 -7.64 -0.16
CA ARG A 227 -22.42 -7.59 -1.59
C ARG A 227 -21.58 -8.50 -2.51
N LEU A 228 -20.44 -9.01 -2.04
CA LEU A 228 -19.58 -9.90 -2.83
C LEU A 228 -19.59 -11.33 -2.30
N ASN A 229 -20.34 -11.61 -1.24
CA ASN A 229 -20.43 -12.91 -0.59
C ASN A 229 -21.56 -13.80 -1.10
N GLU A 230 -22.35 -13.34 -2.09
CA GLU A 230 -23.48 -14.11 -2.60
C GLU A 230 -23.04 -15.09 -3.69
N GLU A 231 -23.41 -16.35 -3.51
CA GLU A 231 -23.51 -17.51 -4.43
C GLU A 231 -22.26 -17.97 -5.21
N THR A 232 -21.30 -17.10 -5.52
CA THR A 232 -20.13 -17.49 -6.33
C THR A 232 -18.88 -17.82 -5.52
N LEU A 233 -18.96 -17.77 -4.20
CA LEU A 233 -17.83 -17.94 -3.27
C LEU A 233 -17.70 -19.33 -2.66
N ASN A 234 -18.70 -20.17 -2.84
CA ASN A 234 -18.71 -21.54 -2.28
C ASN A 234 -17.99 -22.55 -3.19
N ASN A 235 -16.98 -22.10 -3.90
CA ASN A 235 -16.12 -22.99 -4.66
C ASN A 235 -14.93 -23.39 -3.77
N GLU A 236 -14.85 -24.65 -3.46
CA GLU A 236 -13.81 -25.29 -2.63
C GLU A 236 -12.39 -24.98 -3.11
N PHE A 237 -12.21 -24.79 -4.42
CA PHE A 237 -10.92 -24.53 -5.06
C PHE A 237 -10.55 -23.05 -5.15
N ASN A 238 -11.45 -22.12 -4.81
CA ASN A 238 -11.28 -20.66 -4.99
C ASN A 238 -10.91 -20.23 -6.44
N ILE A 239 -11.19 -21.07 -7.42
CA ILE A 239 -10.95 -20.81 -8.85
C ILE A 239 -12.31 -20.56 -9.52
N PRO A 240 -12.56 -19.37 -10.10
CA PRO A 240 -13.91 -18.96 -10.55
C PRO A 240 -14.63 -19.87 -11.52
N ILE A 241 -13.88 -20.64 -12.33
CA ILE A 241 -14.43 -21.50 -13.36
C ILE A 241 -14.29 -23.00 -13.02
N ILE A 242 -13.69 -23.31 -11.89
CA ILE A 242 -13.49 -24.68 -11.40
C ILE A 242 -14.39 -24.87 -10.20
N ASP A 243 -15.51 -25.53 -10.39
CA ASP A 243 -16.56 -25.77 -9.39
C ASP A 243 -16.57 -27.20 -8.86
N ASP A 244 -15.83 -28.12 -9.50
CA ASP A 244 -15.68 -29.49 -9.07
C ASP A 244 -14.25 -30.04 -9.29
N ALA A 245 -13.95 -31.20 -8.69
CA ALA A 245 -12.64 -31.86 -8.77
C ALA A 245 -12.33 -32.37 -10.18
N ASP A 246 -13.32 -32.80 -10.94
CA ASP A 246 -13.11 -33.37 -12.27
C ASP A 246 -12.64 -32.28 -13.25
N LYS A 247 -13.23 -31.10 -13.19
CA LYS A 247 -12.77 -29.93 -13.98
C LYS A 247 -11.36 -29.51 -13.60
N LEU A 248 -10.99 -29.59 -12.31
CA LEU A 248 -9.62 -29.32 -11.88
C LEU A 248 -8.64 -30.32 -12.44
N LEU A 249 -9.00 -31.62 -12.44
CA LEU A 249 -8.19 -32.70 -13.00
C LEU A 249 -8.04 -32.55 -14.53
N GLU A 250 -9.12 -32.19 -15.21
CA GLU A 250 -9.11 -31.94 -16.68
C GLU A 250 -8.18 -30.76 -17.00
N LEU A 251 -8.29 -29.63 -16.29
CA LEU A 251 -7.40 -28.49 -16.45
C LEU A 251 -5.94 -28.88 -16.21
N ASN A 252 -5.66 -29.63 -15.13
CA ASN A 252 -4.33 -30.07 -14.80
C ASN A 252 -3.75 -31.02 -15.87
N LYS A 253 -4.57 -31.95 -16.42
CA LYS A 253 -4.19 -32.79 -17.53
C LYS A 253 -3.83 -31.98 -18.77
N PHE A 254 -4.70 -31.04 -19.16
CA PHE A 254 -4.47 -30.13 -20.27
C PHE A 254 -3.16 -29.34 -20.11
N CYS A 255 -2.92 -28.79 -18.89
CA CYS A 255 -1.70 -28.04 -18.60
C CYS A 255 -0.45 -28.89 -18.74
N LYS A 256 -0.47 -30.13 -18.23
CA LYS A 256 0.65 -31.09 -18.37
C LYS A 256 0.93 -31.48 -19.83
N GLU A 257 -0.12 -31.81 -20.58
CA GLU A 257 0.01 -32.20 -22.00
C GLU A 257 0.53 -31.07 -22.89
N ASN A 258 0.35 -29.81 -22.47
CA ASN A 258 0.76 -28.60 -23.21
C ASN A 258 1.98 -27.89 -22.62
N HIS A 259 2.61 -28.46 -21.59
CA HIS A 259 3.75 -27.88 -20.87
C HIS A 259 3.46 -26.45 -20.33
N ILE A 260 2.28 -26.28 -19.74
CA ILE A 260 1.79 -24.99 -19.18
C ILE A 260 1.80 -25.05 -17.66
N LEU A 261 2.33 -24.02 -17.02
CA LEU A 261 2.14 -23.70 -15.60
C LEU A 261 1.18 -22.52 -15.50
N ILE A 262 0.11 -22.67 -14.69
CA ILE A 262 -0.83 -21.59 -14.39
C ILE A 262 -0.63 -21.14 -12.96
#